data_f722fe8e6c0ef04725351266e4b52e3e
#
_entry.id   f722fe8e6c0ef04725351266e4b52e3e
#
_cell.length_a   1.000
_cell.length_b   1.000
_cell.length_c   1.000
_cell.angle_alpha   90.00
_cell.angle_beta   90.00
_cell.angle_gamma   90.00
#
_symmetry.space_group_name_H-M   'P 1'
#
loop_
_entity.id
_entity.type
_entity.pdbx_description
1 polymer ?
#
loop_
_entity_poly.entity_id
_entity_poly.type
_entity_poly.pdbx_seq_one_letter_code
_entity_poly.pdbx_strand_id
1 'polypeptide(L)'
;MKVWNTTHKGHHSCIENGWVSGERLFVDGEMQDERKGFAFRSQLSGRIRSGEGEGAMIKVSLGGWFVIDCQIFVDDRLIPVGGG
;
A
#
# COMPACT_ATOMS: atom_id res chain seq x y z
N MET A 1 -7.94 12.53 4.33
CA MET A 1 -6.95 11.43 4.12
C MET A 1 -7.65 10.09 4.11
N LYS A 2 -7.29 9.25 3.18
CA LYS A 2 -7.79 7.87 3.14
C LYS A 2 -6.73 6.91 3.62
N VAL A 3 -7.16 5.84 4.28
CA VAL A 3 -6.25 4.83 4.83
C VAL A 3 -6.80 3.45 4.49
N TRP A 4 -5.94 2.60 3.94
CA TRP A 4 -6.27 1.21 3.66
C TRP A 4 -5.36 0.30 4.45
N ASN A 5 -5.89 -0.83 4.88
CA ASN A 5 -5.16 -1.80 5.68
C ASN A 5 -5.37 -3.20 5.15
N THR A 6 -4.34 -4.02 5.24
CA THR A 6 -4.44 -5.45 4.95
C THR A 6 -3.47 -6.22 5.82
N THR A 7 -3.79 -7.48 6.06
CA THR A 7 -2.90 -8.40 6.76
C THR A 7 -2.69 -9.62 5.88
N HIS A 8 -1.43 -10.00 5.68
CA HIS A 8 -1.06 -11.14 4.86
C HIS A 8 0.05 -11.90 5.56
N LYS A 9 -0.18 -13.17 5.87
CA LYS A 9 0.77 -14.04 6.59
C LYS A 9 1.31 -13.39 7.87
N GLY A 10 0.41 -12.73 8.62
CA GLY A 10 0.78 -12.06 9.85
C GLY A 10 1.43 -10.69 9.68
N HIS A 11 1.66 -10.25 8.45
CA HIS A 11 2.24 -8.92 8.17
C HIS A 11 1.16 -7.92 7.87
N HIS A 12 1.24 -6.75 8.51
CA HIS A 12 0.29 -5.68 8.34
C HIS A 12 0.83 -4.64 7.37
N SER A 13 0.06 -4.33 6.33
CA SER A 13 0.37 -3.23 5.40
C SER A 13 -0.66 -2.14 5.57
N CYS A 14 -0.19 -0.90 5.65
CA CYS A 14 -1.03 0.28 5.77
C CYS A 14 -0.66 1.26 4.66
N ILE A 15 -1.66 1.72 3.94
CA ILE A 15 -1.48 2.69 2.86
C ILE A 15 -2.24 3.95 3.23
N GLU A 16 -1.54 5.09 3.22
CA GLU A 16 -2.13 6.39 3.47
C GLU A 16 -2.12 7.22 2.20
N ASN A 17 -3.23 7.89 1.93
CA ASN A 17 -3.35 8.85 0.84
C ASN A 17 -3.82 10.18 1.38
N GLY A 18 -2.96 11.19 1.27
CA GLY A 18 -3.32 12.58 1.55
C GLY A 18 -3.44 13.33 0.22
N TRP A 19 -4.45 14.19 0.08
CA TRP A 19 -4.70 14.90 -1.18
C TRP A 19 -3.50 15.69 -1.66
N VAL A 20 -2.82 16.37 -0.75
CA VAL A 20 -1.68 17.24 -1.06
C VAL A 20 -0.37 16.65 -0.53
N SER A 21 -0.45 15.93 0.57
CA SER A 21 0.74 15.38 1.23
C SER A 21 1.31 14.13 0.56
N GLY A 22 0.54 13.52 -0.35
CA GLY A 22 1.01 12.35 -1.09
C GLY A 22 0.58 11.03 -0.47
N GLU A 23 1.29 9.99 -0.84
CA GLU A 23 0.93 8.62 -0.51
C GLU A 23 2.09 7.92 0.18
N ARG A 24 1.76 7.03 1.12
CA ARG A 24 2.77 6.30 1.91
C ARG A 24 2.35 4.85 2.08
N LEU A 25 3.35 3.97 2.01
CA LEU A 25 3.19 2.55 2.30
C LEU A 25 3.99 2.20 3.53
N PHE A 26 3.32 1.64 4.53
CA PHE A 26 3.94 1.09 5.73
C PHE A 26 3.75 -0.42 5.74
N VAL A 27 4.81 -1.15 6.02
CA VAL A 27 4.76 -2.61 6.19
C VAL A 27 5.32 -2.91 7.58
N ASP A 28 4.50 -3.56 8.41
CA ASP A 28 4.84 -3.86 9.81
C ASP A 28 5.29 -2.61 10.57
N GLY A 29 4.61 -1.48 10.32
CA GLY A 29 4.90 -0.22 10.98
C GLY A 29 6.08 0.57 10.41
N GLU A 30 6.78 0.04 9.43
CA GLU A 30 7.93 0.69 8.80
C GLU A 30 7.55 1.28 7.46
N MET A 31 7.83 2.55 7.26
CA MET A 31 7.58 3.21 5.97
C MET A 31 8.56 2.67 4.93
N GLN A 32 8.04 2.06 3.87
CA GLN A 32 8.87 1.48 2.83
C GLN A 32 8.84 2.23 1.52
N ASP A 33 7.80 3.01 1.29
CA ASP A 33 7.71 3.82 0.07
C ASP A 33 6.86 5.04 0.33
N GLU A 34 7.17 6.11 -0.37
CA GLU A 34 6.44 7.36 -0.29
C GLU A 34 6.44 8.05 -1.64
N ARG A 35 5.30 8.60 -2.01
CA ARG A 35 5.18 9.45 -3.19
C ARG A 35 4.57 10.76 -2.77
N LYS A 36 5.30 11.84 -2.94
CA LYS A 36 4.85 13.19 -2.56
C LYS A 36 4.04 13.83 -3.67
N GLY A 37 3.11 14.70 -3.26
CA GLY A 37 2.32 15.49 -4.15
C GLY A 37 1.05 14.82 -4.61
N PHE A 38 0.39 15.44 -5.59
CA PHE A 38 -0.89 14.99 -6.11
C PHE A 38 -0.69 14.17 -7.38
N ALA A 39 -1.38 13.04 -7.46
CA ALA A 39 -1.40 12.22 -8.67
C ALA A 39 -2.72 11.48 -8.77
N PHE A 40 -3.24 11.34 -10.00
CA PHE A 40 -4.43 10.55 -10.25
C PHE A 40 -4.15 9.05 -10.16
N ARG A 41 -2.92 8.65 -10.43
CA ARG A 41 -2.47 7.27 -10.35
C ARG A 41 -1.08 7.24 -9.77
N SER A 42 -0.84 6.27 -8.90
CA SER A 42 0.49 6.04 -8.36
C SER A 42 0.68 4.58 -8.01
N GLN A 43 1.94 4.21 -7.87
CA GLN A 43 2.33 2.89 -7.42
C GLN A 43 3.34 3.03 -6.29
N LEU A 44 3.16 2.20 -5.28
CA LEU A 44 4.09 2.08 -4.17
C LEU A 44 4.56 0.64 -4.11
N SER A 45 5.77 0.43 -3.63
CA SER A 45 6.32 -0.92 -3.51
C SER A 45 7.09 -1.11 -2.21
N GLY A 46 7.07 -2.34 -1.71
CA GLY A 46 7.78 -2.70 -0.50
C GLY A 46 8.06 -4.19 -0.48
N ARG A 47 8.59 -4.67 0.63
CA ARG A 47 8.91 -6.08 0.84
C ARG A 47 8.60 -6.50 2.26
N ILE A 48 8.26 -7.77 2.41
CA ILE A 48 8.23 -8.40 3.72
C ILE A 48 9.68 -8.68 4.10
N ARG A 49 10.16 -8.06 5.17
CA ARG A 49 11.58 -8.08 5.52
C ARG A 49 11.99 -9.19 6.48
N SER A 50 11.03 -9.79 7.19
CA SER A 50 11.32 -10.84 8.15
C SER A 50 10.10 -11.70 8.39
N GLY A 51 10.30 -12.89 8.93
CA GLY A 51 9.22 -13.80 9.29
C GLY A 51 8.67 -14.58 8.10
N GLU A 52 7.43 -15.05 8.24
CA GLU A 52 6.79 -15.82 7.18
C GLU A 52 6.57 -14.96 5.95
N GLY A 53 6.94 -15.48 4.79
CA GLY A 53 6.83 -14.75 3.53
C GLY A 53 7.96 -13.75 3.28
N GLU A 54 9.05 -13.81 4.05
CA GLU A 54 10.20 -12.93 3.87
C GLU A 54 10.65 -12.91 2.41
N GLY A 55 10.92 -11.71 1.90
CA GLY A 55 11.31 -11.50 0.52
C GLY A 55 10.16 -11.30 -0.45
N ALA A 56 8.91 -11.53 -0.03
CA ALA A 56 7.75 -11.30 -0.89
C ALA A 56 7.65 -9.82 -1.25
N MET A 57 7.38 -9.54 -2.52
CA MET A 57 7.24 -8.19 -3.03
C MET A 57 5.81 -7.70 -2.85
N ILE A 58 5.66 -6.52 -2.25
CA ILE A 58 4.38 -5.85 -2.10
C ILE A 58 4.30 -4.73 -3.13
N LYS A 59 3.24 -4.72 -3.94
CA LYS A 59 2.96 -3.65 -4.89
C LYS A 59 1.59 -3.08 -4.58
N VAL A 60 1.51 -1.77 -4.52
CA VAL A 60 0.27 -1.05 -4.26
C VAL A 60 -0.06 -0.19 -5.45
N SER A 61 -1.27 -0.30 -5.96
CA SER A 61 -1.76 0.54 -7.04
C SER A 61 -2.87 1.42 -6.50
N LEU A 62 -2.72 2.73 -6.67
CA LEU A 62 -3.69 3.73 -6.26
C LEU A 62 -4.17 4.49 -7.49
N GLY A 63 -5.46 4.72 -7.61
CA GLY A 63 -5.98 5.49 -8.73
C GLY A 63 -7.48 5.69 -8.67
N GLY A 64 -7.97 6.65 -9.48
CA GLY A 64 -9.38 6.96 -9.60
C GLY A 64 -9.62 8.43 -9.90
N TRP A 65 -10.81 8.75 -10.43
CA TRP A 65 -11.19 10.11 -10.77
C TRP A 65 -11.93 10.79 -9.62
N PHE A 66 -13.02 10.18 -9.16
CA PHE A 66 -13.86 10.74 -8.09
C PHE A 66 -13.57 10.07 -6.76
N VAL A 67 -13.23 8.80 -6.79
CA VAL A 67 -12.89 8.01 -5.61
C VAL A 67 -11.58 7.32 -5.89
N ILE A 68 -10.66 7.41 -4.95
CA ILE A 68 -9.36 6.72 -5.07
C ILE A 68 -9.53 5.30 -4.54
N ASP A 69 -9.21 4.34 -5.38
CA ASP A 69 -9.17 2.92 -5.04
C ASP A 69 -7.76 2.46 -4.80
N CYS A 70 -7.63 1.48 -3.94
CA CYS A 70 -6.35 0.88 -3.60
C CYS A 70 -6.39 -0.62 -3.90
N GLN A 71 -5.41 -1.10 -4.64
CA GLN A 71 -5.21 -2.52 -4.88
C GLN A 71 -3.84 -2.92 -4.38
N ILE A 72 -3.77 -4.02 -3.64
CA ILE A 72 -2.52 -4.52 -3.08
C ILE A 72 -2.24 -5.90 -3.65
N PHE A 73 -1.02 -6.06 -4.15
CA PHE A 73 -0.53 -7.33 -4.70
C PHE A 73 0.67 -7.81 -3.88
N VAL A 74 0.66 -9.07 -3.50
CA VAL A 74 1.82 -9.71 -2.88
C VAL A 74 2.27 -10.82 -3.82
N ASP A 75 3.51 -10.71 -4.31
CA ASP A 75 4.07 -11.59 -5.34
C ASP A 75 3.12 -11.74 -6.52
N ASP A 76 2.60 -10.59 -7.00
CA ASP A 76 1.69 -10.47 -8.15
C ASP A 76 0.30 -11.07 -7.93
N ARG A 77 -0.07 -11.38 -6.68
CA ARG A 77 -1.41 -11.85 -6.33
C ARG A 77 -2.19 -10.74 -5.64
N LEU A 78 -3.36 -10.44 -6.17
CA LEU A 78 -4.27 -9.48 -5.55
C LEU A 78 -4.75 -10.02 -4.20
N ILE A 79 -4.65 -9.20 -3.16
CA ILE A 79 -5.13 -9.57 -1.83
C ILE A 79 -6.22 -8.60 -1.37
N PRO A 80 -7.14 -9.05 -0.49
CA PRO A 80 -8.21 -8.19 0.01
C PRO A 80 -7.68 -7.01 0.81
N VAL A 81 -8.35 -5.86 0.67
CA VAL A 81 -7.98 -4.61 1.33
C VAL A 81 -9.21 -4.05 2.04
N GLY A 82 -9.03 -3.60 3.27
CA GLY A 82 -10.06 -2.89 4.01
C GLY A 82 -9.76 -1.41 4.12
N GLY A 83 -10.82 -0.58 4.29
CA GLY A 83 -10.68 0.86 4.47
C GLY A 83 -11.01 1.66 3.21
N GLY A 84 -10.46 2.87 3.14
CA GLY A 84 -10.67 3.76 1.99
C GLY A 84 -11.41 5.06 2.26
#